data_c32ff29b21e786bba109dffe75e0addb
#
_entry.id   c32ff29b21e786bba109dffe75e0addb
#
_cell.length_a   1.000
_cell.length_b   1.000
_cell.length_c   1.000
_cell.angle_alpha   90.00
_cell.angle_beta   90.00
_cell.angle_gamma   90.00
#
_symmetry.space_group_name_H-M   'P 1'
#
loop_
_entity.id
_entity.type
_entity.pdbx_description
1 polymer ?
#
loop_
_entity_poly.entity_id
_entity_poly.type
_entity_poly.pdbx_seq_one_letter_code
_entity_poly.pdbx_strand_id
1 'polypeptide(L)'
;MLRIIATAFAALALGLSAASSGALAAQVSYFAVPKGAHPHDVAPAPDGKVWYTAQHQGALGILDPKTGKTEHIALGPNARPHGVIVGPDRAAWITEGGQNAIARVDPATRAVTLFPLPKEFPDANLNTATFDRKGILWFTGQNGVYGRVDPASGKVEAWKSPKGRGPYGITTTPNGDVWYVSLAGDHIVKIDTVSGDAAMVQPPKPGVGPRRIWSDSKGFLWVSFWHTGEVGRYDPNAKVWRVWALPKSGSGCYAIYVDDRDKVWLTDFTANAIMRFDPASETFESFPSDRRGAAVRQILGRPGELWGAESGTDRLVVVREE
;
A
#
# COMPACT_ATOMS: atom_id res chain seq x y z
N MET A 1 -32.90 -20.94 -81.67
CA MET A 1 -33.01 -21.56 -80.33
C MET A 1 -31.71 -21.41 -79.64
N LEU A 2 -31.65 -20.42 -78.72
CA LEU A 2 -30.45 -20.12 -77.92
C LEU A 2 -30.69 -20.55 -76.49
N ARG A 3 -29.94 -21.54 -76.01
CA ARG A 3 -30.02 -21.94 -74.57
C ARG A 3 -29.02 -21.15 -73.76
N ILE A 4 -29.56 -20.39 -72.78
CA ILE A 4 -28.78 -19.66 -71.78
C ILE A 4 -28.50 -20.62 -70.61
N ILE A 5 -27.22 -20.85 -70.30
CA ILE A 5 -26.79 -21.61 -69.16
C ILE A 5 -26.52 -20.60 -68.02
N ALA A 6 -27.30 -20.70 -66.96
CA ALA A 6 -27.10 -19.88 -65.74
C ALA A 6 -26.15 -20.63 -64.77
N THR A 7 -25.00 -20.01 -64.48
CA THR A 7 -24.01 -20.52 -63.53
C THR A 7 -24.31 -19.87 -62.16
N ALA A 8 -24.67 -20.69 -61.18
CA ALA A 8 -24.88 -20.24 -59.81
C ALA A 8 -23.53 -20.21 -59.07
N PHE A 9 -23.13 -19.04 -58.57
CA PHE A 9 -22.03 -18.88 -57.62
C PHE A 9 -22.55 -19.07 -56.20
N ALA A 10 -22.08 -20.12 -55.54
CA ALA A 10 -22.29 -20.31 -54.11
C ALA A 10 -21.21 -19.51 -53.32
N ALA A 11 -21.62 -18.49 -52.61
CA ALA A 11 -20.74 -17.75 -51.70
C ALA A 11 -20.63 -18.50 -50.36
N LEU A 12 -19.44 -19.01 -50.06
CA LEU A 12 -19.11 -19.65 -48.78
C LEU A 12 -18.75 -18.54 -47.77
N ALA A 13 -19.67 -18.24 -46.85
CA ALA A 13 -19.41 -17.32 -45.75
C ALA A 13 -18.63 -18.06 -44.65
N LEU A 14 -17.32 -17.81 -44.56
CA LEU A 14 -16.54 -18.20 -43.39
C LEU A 14 -16.91 -17.30 -42.19
N GLY A 15 -17.67 -17.84 -41.26
CA GLY A 15 -17.91 -17.19 -39.96
C GLY A 15 -16.65 -17.27 -39.10
N LEU A 16 -15.93 -16.16 -38.97
CA LEU A 16 -14.94 -16.01 -37.90
C LEU A 16 -15.68 -15.93 -36.57
N SER A 17 -15.71 -17.01 -35.82
CA SER A 17 -16.05 -16.98 -34.38
C SER A 17 -14.91 -16.30 -33.65
N ALA A 18 -15.09 -15.03 -33.29
CA ALA A 18 -14.23 -14.38 -32.31
C ALA A 18 -14.46 -15.07 -30.97
N ALA A 19 -13.51 -15.91 -30.57
CA ALA A 19 -13.46 -16.39 -29.18
C ALA A 19 -13.21 -15.18 -28.29
N SER A 20 -14.27 -14.71 -27.61
CA SER A 20 -14.10 -13.76 -26.50
C SER A 20 -13.31 -14.51 -25.44
N SER A 21 -12.03 -14.17 -25.27
CA SER A 21 -11.29 -14.51 -24.07
C SER A 21 -11.96 -13.76 -22.91
N GLY A 22 -12.92 -14.42 -22.27
CA GLY A 22 -13.48 -13.92 -21.02
C GLY A 22 -12.32 -13.77 -20.04
N ALA A 23 -11.98 -12.53 -19.66
CA ALA A 23 -11.11 -12.30 -18.53
C ALA A 23 -11.75 -13.04 -17.35
N LEU A 24 -11.03 -13.99 -16.76
CA LEU A 24 -11.51 -14.66 -15.55
C LEU A 24 -11.71 -13.61 -14.46
N ALA A 25 -12.83 -13.71 -13.77
CA ALA A 25 -13.17 -12.74 -12.71
C ALA A 25 -12.18 -12.87 -11.56
N ALA A 26 -11.69 -11.73 -11.05
CA ALA A 26 -10.79 -11.72 -9.92
C ALA A 26 -11.40 -12.46 -8.71
N GLN A 27 -10.62 -13.34 -8.09
CA GLN A 27 -11.05 -14.16 -6.96
C GLN A 27 -10.68 -13.49 -5.63
N VAL A 28 -11.66 -13.29 -4.75
CA VAL A 28 -11.45 -12.79 -3.39
C VAL A 28 -11.46 -13.95 -2.39
N SER A 29 -10.46 -14.00 -1.52
CA SER A 29 -10.36 -14.99 -0.45
C SER A 29 -9.98 -14.35 0.87
N TYR A 30 -10.36 -14.98 1.99
CA TYR A 30 -10.15 -14.47 3.34
C TYR A 30 -9.46 -15.50 4.22
N PHE A 31 -8.54 -15.05 5.06
CA PHE A 31 -7.80 -15.87 6.02
C PHE A 31 -7.99 -15.30 7.42
N ALA A 32 -8.55 -16.09 8.33
CA ALA A 32 -8.66 -15.69 9.73
C ALA A 32 -7.26 -15.60 10.36
N VAL A 33 -7.05 -14.55 11.15
CA VAL A 33 -5.91 -14.44 12.07
C VAL A 33 -6.40 -14.59 13.51
N PRO A 34 -5.52 -14.80 14.51
CA PRO A 34 -5.92 -14.93 15.90
C PRO A 34 -6.82 -13.77 16.34
N LYS A 35 -7.89 -14.11 17.06
CA LYS A 35 -8.88 -13.15 17.56
C LYS A 35 -8.21 -12.07 18.40
N GLY A 36 -8.54 -10.79 18.11
CA GLY A 36 -7.96 -9.64 18.79
C GLY A 36 -6.59 -9.23 18.26
N ALA A 37 -6.10 -9.84 17.18
CA ALA A 37 -4.86 -9.44 16.54
C ALA A 37 -4.93 -8.02 15.97
N HIS A 38 -6.10 -7.60 15.49
CA HIS A 38 -6.31 -6.30 14.85
C HIS A 38 -5.23 -6.03 13.80
N PRO A 39 -5.16 -6.86 12.72
CA PRO A 39 -4.11 -6.74 11.72
C PRO A 39 -4.17 -5.36 11.07
N HIS A 40 -3.02 -4.65 10.99
CA HIS A 40 -3.00 -3.29 10.50
C HIS A 40 -2.37 -3.19 9.09
N ASP A 41 -1.13 -3.60 8.92
CA ASP A 41 -0.44 -3.63 7.64
C ASP A 41 -0.09 -5.07 7.25
N VAL A 42 0.06 -5.32 5.94
CA VAL A 42 0.49 -6.61 5.38
C VAL A 42 1.70 -6.43 4.48
N ALA A 43 2.52 -7.48 4.35
CA ALA A 43 3.60 -7.56 3.38
C ALA A 43 3.72 -8.99 2.84
N PRO A 44 3.40 -9.24 1.55
CA PRO A 44 3.71 -10.52 0.90
C PRO A 44 5.21 -10.80 0.95
N ALA A 45 5.59 -11.88 1.63
CA ALA A 45 6.99 -12.27 1.84
C ALA A 45 7.55 -13.07 0.66
N PRO A 46 8.89 -13.04 0.45
CA PRO A 46 9.55 -13.72 -0.67
C PRO A 46 9.45 -15.26 -0.63
N ASP A 47 9.11 -15.85 0.53
CA ASP A 47 8.91 -17.29 0.73
C ASP A 47 7.46 -17.75 0.42
N GLY A 48 6.62 -16.85 -0.07
CA GLY A 48 5.22 -17.10 -0.39
C GLY A 48 4.25 -16.91 0.79
N LYS A 49 4.76 -16.70 1.99
CA LYS A 49 3.95 -16.34 3.16
C LYS A 49 3.50 -14.89 3.09
N VAL A 50 2.68 -14.47 4.04
CA VAL A 50 2.23 -13.09 4.19
C VAL A 50 2.47 -12.64 5.62
N TRP A 51 3.26 -11.61 5.78
CA TRP A 51 3.49 -10.98 7.08
C TRP A 51 2.41 -9.94 7.36
N TYR A 52 2.07 -9.76 8.62
CA TYR A 52 1.15 -8.71 9.05
C TYR A 52 1.49 -8.20 10.44
N THR A 53 1.17 -6.96 10.72
CA THR A 53 1.32 -6.41 12.06
C THR A 53 0.08 -6.76 12.89
N ALA A 54 0.24 -7.63 13.90
CA ALA A 54 -0.78 -7.94 14.89
C ALA A 54 -0.76 -6.84 15.98
N GLN A 55 -1.34 -5.67 15.65
CA GLN A 55 -1.13 -4.41 16.39
C GLN A 55 -1.50 -4.51 17.87
N HIS A 56 -2.64 -5.15 18.20
CA HIS A 56 -3.11 -5.26 19.57
C HIS A 56 -2.43 -6.40 20.35
N GLN A 57 -1.68 -7.26 19.68
CA GLN A 57 -0.95 -8.37 20.30
C GLN A 57 0.56 -8.14 20.33
N GLY A 58 1.04 -6.96 19.86
CA GLY A 58 2.45 -6.58 19.88
C GLY A 58 3.35 -7.56 19.12
N ALA A 59 2.89 -8.07 17.98
CA ALA A 59 3.57 -9.14 17.28
C ALA A 59 3.64 -8.92 15.77
N LEU A 60 4.66 -9.51 15.14
CA LEU A 60 4.65 -9.82 13.71
C LEU A 60 3.90 -11.15 13.51
N GLY A 61 2.80 -11.10 12.78
CA GLY A 61 2.08 -12.28 12.34
C GLY A 61 2.61 -12.79 11.00
N ILE A 62 2.59 -14.10 10.82
CA ILE A 62 3.00 -14.79 9.59
C ILE A 62 1.89 -15.74 9.21
N LEU A 63 1.24 -15.49 8.08
CA LEU A 63 0.24 -16.37 7.48
C LEU A 63 0.91 -17.23 6.41
N ASP A 64 0.68 -18.53 6.46
CA ASP A 64 0.91 -19.44 5.33
C ASP A 64 -0.41 -19.58 4.53
N PRO A 65 -0.54 -18.97 3.35
CA PRO A 65 -1.78 -19.00 2.59
C PRO A 65 -2.12 -20.37 1.99
N LYS A 66 -1.16 -21.31 1.95
CA LYS A 66 -1.39 -22.68 1.47
C LYS A 66 -2.12 -23.53 2.52
N THR A 67 -1.85 -23.28 3.79
CA THR A 67 -2.41 -24.06 4.91
C THR A 67 -3.42 -23.29 5.75
N GLY A 68 -3.46 -21.96 5.61
CA GLY A 68 -4.25 -21.05 6.45
C GLY A 68 -3.70 -20.89 7.88
N LYS A 69 -2.55 -21.49 8.20
CA LYS A 69 -1.95 -21.41 9.53
C LYS A 69 -1.25 -20.06 9.75
N THR A 70 -1.33 -19.58 10.98
CA THR A 70 -0.65 -18.35 11.42
C THR A 70 0.34 -18.64 12.53
N GLU A 71 1.42 -17.86 12.58
CA GLU A 71 2.44 -17.83 13.62
C GLU A 71 2.61 -16.37 14.07
N HIS A 72 2.90 -16.14 15.36
CA HIS A 72 3.21 -14.81 15.89
C HIS A 72 4.61 -14.80 16.49
N ILE A 73 5.37 -13.74 16.15
CA ILE A 73 6.67 -13.42 16.77
C ILE A 73 6.46 -12.17 17.61
N ALA A 74 6.59 -12.32 18.94
CA ALA A 74 6.49 -11.18 19.86
C ALA A 74 7.61 -10.16 19.59
N LEU A 75 7.27 -8.88 19.49
CA LEU A 75 8.23 -7.80 19.22
C LEU A 75 8.82 -7.18 20.50
N GLY A 76 8.41 -7.66 21.65
CA GLY A 76 8.89 -7.21 22.94
C GLY A 76 7.81 -6.53 23.79
N PRO A 77 8.17 -6.04 24.99
CA PRO A 77 7.22 -5.43 25.92
C PRO A 77 6.67 -4.11 25.33
N ASN A 78 5.38 -3.86 25.55
CA ASN A 78 4.65 -2.67 25.09
C ASN A 78 4.64 -2.47 23.56
N ALA A 79 4.99 -3.50 22.79
CA ALA A 79 5.01 -3.40 21.33
C ALA A 79 3.61 -3.07 20.79
N ARG A 80 3.55 -2.13 19.84
CA ARG A 80 2.38 -1.75 19.06
C ARG A 80 2.79 -1.50 17.60
N PRO A 81 3.06 -2.59 16.85
CA PRO A 81 3.52 -2.48 15.47
C PRO A 81 2.44 -1.84 14.59
N HIS A 82 2.85 -0.97 13.67
CA HIS A 82 1.95 -0.33 12.73
C HIS A 82 2.19 -0.81 11.30
N GLY A 83 3.29 -0.41 10.66
CA GLY A 83 3.65 -0.80 9.31
C GLY A 83 4.59 -2.00 9.27
N VAL A 84 4.51 -2.81 8.20
CA VAL A 84 5.48 -3.86 7.88
C VAL A 84 5.80 -3.85 6.40
N ILE A 85 7.09 -3.95 6.07
CA ILE A 85 7.60 -4.08 4.70
C ILE A 85 8.70 -5.14 4.63
N VAL A 86 8.96 -5.65 3.42
CA VAL A 86 10.09 -6.54 3.17
C VAL A 86 11.33 -5.69 2.86
N GLY A 87 12.40 -5.91 3.61
CA GLY A 87 13.68 -5.25 3.36
C GLY A 87 14.48 -5.86 2.20
N PRO A 88 15.52 -5.15 1.69
CA PRO A 88 16.44 -5.69 0.70
C PRO A 88 17.18 -6.97 1.19
N ASP A 89 17.32 -7.11 2.49
CA ASP A 89 17.85 -8.28 3.20
C ASP A 89 16.81 -9.41 3.39
N ARG A 90 15.62 -9.26 2.80
CA ARG A 90 14.48 -10.18 2.88
C ARG A 90 13.90 -10.35 4.30
N ALA A 91 14.30 -9.51 5.25
CA ALA A 91 13.74 -9.45 6.60
C ALA A 91 12.46 -8.62 6.66
N ALA A 92 11.65 -8.83 7.69
CA ALA A 92 10.53 -7.95 8.01
C ALA A 92 11.03 -6.70 8.74
N TRP A 93 10.70 -5.53 8.20
CA TRP A 93 10.99 -4.24 8.81
C TRP A 93 9.68 -3.57 9.23
N ILE A 94 9.60 -3.15 10.48
CA ILE A 94 8.35 -2.79 11.15
C ILE A 94 8.51 -1.41 11.79
N THR A 95 7.52 -0.55 11.59
CA THR A 95 7.39 0.69 12.37
C THR A 95 6.73 0.36 13.70
N GLU A 96 7.52 0.39 14.77
CA GLU A 96 7.11 -0.05 16.10
C GLU A 96 6.79 1.17 16.99
N GLY A 97 5.51 1.56 17.02
CA GLY A 97 5.06 2.77 17.71
C GLY A 97 5.10 2.66 19.23
N GLY A 98 4.88 1.48 19.81
CA GLY A 98 4.85 1.31 21.26
C GLY A 98 6.21 1.43 21.93
N GLN A 99 7.26 1.04 21.23
CA GLN A 99 8.66 1.12 21.70
C GLN A 99 9.42 2.30 21.07
N ASN A 100 8.74 3.06 20.21
CA ASN A 100 9.31 4.22 19.49
C ASN A 100 10.60 3.85 18.73
N ALA A 101 10.55 2.77 17.96
CA ALA A 101 11.67 2.17 17.25
C ALA A 101 11.27 1.64 15.87
N ILE A 102 12.25 1.45 15.00
CA ILE A 102 12.10 0.55 13.86
C ILE A 102 12.54 -0.84 14.33
N ALA A 103 11.73 -1.86 14.08
CA ALA A 103 12.07 -3.24 14.40
C ALA A 103 12.40 -4.01 13.13
N ARG A 104 13.43 -4.86 13.18
CA ARG A 104 13.78 -5.83 12.16
C ARG A 104 13.61 -7.24 12.71
N VAL A 105 12.89 -8.08 12.01
CA VAL A 105 12.73 -9.49 12.37
C VAL A 105 13.43 -10.34 11.32
N ASP A 106 14.42 -11.11 11.75
CA ASP A 106 15.14 -12.04 10.89
C ASP A 106 14.23 -13.23 10.52
N PRO A 107 14.03 -13.54 9.22
CA PRO A 107 13.09 -14.57 8.82
C PRO A 107 13.52 -16.00 9.17
N ALA A 108 14.82 -16.25 9.32
CA ALA A 108 15.35 -17.58 9.63
C ALA A 108 15.45 -17.85 11.13
N THR A 109 16.03 -16.89 11.87
CA THR A 109 16.32 -17.04 13.31
C THR A 109 15.17 -16.54 14.21
N ARG A 110 14.23 -15.74 13.68
CA ARG A 110 13.16 -15.05 14.40
C ARG A 110 13.68 -13.98 15.37
N ALA A 111 14.97 -13.66 15.33
CA ALA A 111 15.57 -12.63 16.16
C ALA A 111 14.99 -11.25 15.83
N VAL A 112 14.62 -10.51 16.88
CA VAL A 112 14.13 -9.13 16.78
C VAL A 112 15.27 -8.19 17.13
N THR A 113 15.56 -7.24 16.23
CA THR A 113 16.51 -6.15 16.45
C THR A 113 15.74 -4.84 16.43
N LEU A 114 15.99 -4.00 17.43
CA LEU A 114 15.36 -2.67 17.53
C LEU A 114 16.36 -1.58 17.19
N PHE A 115 15.90 -0.58 16.44
CA PHE A 115 16.58 0.66 16.12
C PHE A 115 15.79 1.81 16.75
N PRO A 116 16.04 2.15 18.03
CA PRO A 116 15.29 3.19 18.73
C PRO A 116 15.53 4.56 18.11
N LEU A 117 14.49 5.39 18.12
CA LEU A 117 14.59 6.78 17.67
C LEU A 117 15.46 7.60 18.63
N PRO A 118 16.06 8.70 18.14
CA PRO A 118 16.78 9.64 18.99
C PRO A 118 15.91 10.17 20.13
N LYS A 119 16.51 10.43 21.30
CA LYS A 119 15.81 10.85 22.53
C LYS A 119 15.03 12.16 22.38
N GLU A 120 15.41 12.99 21.42
CA GLU A 120 14.73 14.24 21.05
C GLU A 120 13.33 14.01 20.47
N PHE A 121 13.03 12.77 20.05
CA PHE A 121 11.74 12.34 19.52
C PHE A 121 11.15 11.19 20.36
N PRO A 122 10.74 11.44 21.62
CA PRO A 122 10.39 10.38 22.56
C PRO A 122 9.08 9.65 22.23
N ASP A 123 8.22 10.25 21.41
CA ASP A 123 6.94 9.69 20.96
C ASP A 123 6.67 10.16 19.54
N ALA A 124 7.16 9.42 18.55
CA ALA A 124 6.96 9.74 17.14
C ALA A 124 5.59 9.27 16.63
N ASN A 125 4.94 8.31 17.28
CA ASN A 125 3.75 7.62 16.78
C ASN A 125 3.97 7.09 15.36
N LEU A 126 4.95 6.18 15.23
CA LEU A 126 5.45 5.67 13.96
C LEU A 126 4.35 5.06 13.10
N ASN A 127 4.42 5.31 11.78
CA ASN A 127 3.37 4.91 10.84
C ASN A 127 3.88 3.99 9.72
N THR A 128 4.50 4.54 8.70
CA THR A 128 4.86 3.80 7.48
C THR A 128 6.36 3.91 7.21
N ALA A 129 6.92 2.92 6.50
CA ALA A 129 8.30 2.94 6.07
C ALA A 129 8.44 2.53 4.59
N THR A 130 9.56 2.93 3.98
CA THR A 130 9.99 2.53 2.64
C THR A 130 11.51 2.46 2.59
N PHE A 131 12.05 1.63 1.71
CA PHE A 131 13.48 1.64 1.42
C PHE A 131 13.78 2.51 0.22
N ASP A 132 14.85 3.30 0.28
CA ASP A 132 15.39 3.95 -0.90
C ASP A 132 16.29 3.00 -1.72
N ARG A 133 16.78 3.46 -2.86
CA ARG A 133 17.63 2.65 -3.76
C ARG A 133 19.02 2.34 -3.18
N LYS A 134 19.42 3.00 -2.10
CA LYS A 134 20.68 2.76 -1.38
C LYS A 134 20.51 1.76 -0.24
N GLY A 135 19.29 1.29 0.00
CA GLY A 135 18.96 0.38 1.09
C GLY A 135 18.78 1.09 2.44
N ILE A 136 18.63 2.40 2.46
CA ILE A 136 18.30 3.15 3.66
C ILE A 136 16.78 3.08 3.86
N LEU A 137 16.35 2.74 5.07
CA LEU A 137 14.95 2.74 5.43
C LEU A 137 14.52 4.13 5.86
N TRP A 138 13.51 4.68 5.19
CA TRP A 138 12.86 5.94 5.55
C TRP A 138 11.52 5.68 6.22
N PHE A 139 11.15 6.49 7.21
CA PHE A 139 9.93 6.30 7.99
C PHE A 139 9.22 7.61 8.30
N THR A 140 7.94 7.51 8.64
CA THR A 140 7.10 8.61 9.12
C THR A 140 6.56 8.33 10.52
N GLY A 141 6.32 9.41 11.27
CA GLY A 141 5.67 9.40 12.57
C GLY A 141 4.63 10.51 12.67
N GLN A 142 3.40 10.15 13.03
CA GLN A 142 2.24 11.03 13.01
C GLN A 142 2.34 12.23 13.95
N ASN A 143 3.22 12.15 14.96
CA ASN A 143 3.48 13.27 15.87
C ASN A 143 4.44 14.33 15.30
N GLY A 144 4.59 14.36 13.96
CA GLY A 144 5.35 15.40 13.28
C GLY A 144 6.82 15.03 13.05
N VAL A 145 7.11 13.77 12.85
CA VAL A 145 8.46 13.23 12.66
C VAL A 145 8.56 12.48 11.34
N TYR A 146 9.67 12.59 10.68
CA TYR A 146 10.14 11.66 9.64
C TYR A 146 11.62 11.38 9.90
N GLY A 147 12.13 10.28 9.36
CA GLY A 147 13.51 9.90 9.63
C GLY A 147 13.98 8.76 8.77
N ARG A 148 15.22 8.33 9.04
CA ARG A 148 15.84 7.19 8.37
C ARG A 148 16.63 6.30 9.32
N VAL A 149 16.75 5.05 8.94
CA VAL A 149 17.66 4.07 9.54
C VAL A 149 18.61 3.60 8.46
N ASP A 150 19.90 3.63 8.74
CA ASP A 150 20.90 2.90 7.96
C ASP A 150 21.04 1.48 8.53
N PRO A 151 20.58 0.44 7.84
CA PRO A 151 20.64 -0.93 8.34
C PRO A 151 22.05 -1.46 8.57
N ALA A 152 23.03 -0.94 7.83
CA ALA A 152 24.41 -1.42 7.91
C ALA A 152 25.13 -0.90 9.17
N SER A 153 24.92 0.37 9.53
CA SER A 153 25.53 0.99 10.71
C SER A 153 24.64 0.96 11.94
N GLY A 154 23.33 0.75 11.77
CA GLY A 154 22.33 0.90 12.82
C GLY A 154 22.01 2.36 13.19
N LYS A 155 22.57 3.35 12.46
CA LYS A 155 22.35 4.77 12.73
C LYS A 155 20.93 5.16 12.41
N VAL A 156 20.28 5.85 13.37
CA VAL A 156 18.94 6.43 13.19
C VAL A 156 19.05 7.96 13.23
N GLU A 157 18.45 8.60 12.23
CA GLU A 157 18.34 10.06 12.15
C GLU A 157 16.87 10.43 11.97
N ALA A 158 16.44 11.51 12.60
CA ALA A 158 15.07 11.97 12.54
C ALA A 158 14.98 13.50 12.49
N TRP A 159 13.93 14.01 11.88
CA TRP A 159 13.68 15.44 11.67
C TRP A 159 12.23 15.78 12.01
N LYS A 160 12.01 17.04 12.37
CA LYS A 160 10.66 17.58 12.52
C LYS A 160 10.04 17.85 11.15
N SER A 161 8.81 17.40 10.97
CA SER A 161 8.03 17.71 9.77
C SER A 161 7.72 19.22 9.68
N PRO A 162 7.73 19.83 8.48
CA PRO A 162 7.57 21.26 8.30
C PRO A 162 6.31 21.88 8.93
N LYS A 163 5.20 21.14 8.95
CA LYS A 163 3.94 21.60 9.57
C LYS A 163 3.56 20.79 10.82
N GLY A 164 4.53 20.15 11.47
CA GLY A 164 4.29 19.37 12.67
C GLY A 164 3.50 18.08 12.40
N ARG A 165 2.46 17.81 13.19
CA ARG A 165 1.70 16.55 13.15
C ARG A 165 1.14 16.25 11.77
N GLY A 166 1.14 14.97 11.41
CA GLY A 166 0.47 14.47 10.23
C GLY A 166 1.24 13.57 9.28
N PRO A 167 2.61 13.45 9.31
CA PRO A 167 3.29 12.50 8.43
C PRO A 167 2.68 11.11 8.51
N TYR A 168 2.37 10.52 7.34
CA TYR A 168 1.61 9.27 7.27
C TYR A 168 2.22 8.29 6.27
N GLY A 169 1.67 8.15 5.07
CA GLY A 169 2.22 7.30 4.01
C GLY A 169 3.55 7.83 3.48
N ILE A 170 4.44 6.92 3.08
CA ILE A 170 5.75 7.23 2.48
C ILE A 170 6.04 6.23 1.36
N THR A 171 6.72 6.68 0.32
CA THR A 171 7.09 5.84 -0.83
C THR A 171 8.40 6.29 -1.44
N THR A 172 9.03 5.40 -2.20
CA THR A 172 10.20 5.70 -3.05
C THR A 172 9.80 5.52 -4.51
N THR A 173 10.14 6.50 -5.34
CA THR A 173 9.90 6.48 -6.78
C THR A 173 10.98 5.66 -7.52
N PRO A 174 10.75 5.23 -8.77
CA PRO A 174 11.75 4.49 -9.55
C PRO A 174 13.07 5.24 -9.77
N ASN A 175 13.10 6.56 -9.74
CA ASN A 175 14.34 7.35 -9.80
C ASN A 175 15.06 7.50 -8.44
N GLY A 176 14.45 7.00 -7.34
CA GLY A 176 15.03 7.01 -6.00
C GLY A 176 14.62 8.19 -5.12
N ASP A 177 13.73 9.06 -5.59
CA ASP A 177 13.18 10.13 -4.76
C ASP A 177 12.27 9.54 -3.66
N VAL A 178 12.41 10.03 -2.43
CA VAL A 178 11.57 9.65 -1.30
C VAL A 178 10.51 10.72 -1.03
N TRP A 179 9.26 10.29 -0.95
CA TRP A 179 8.12 11.18 -0.75
C TRP A 179 7.21 10.68 0.37
N TYR A 180 6.73 11.59 1.21
CA TYR A 180 5.68 11.26 2.18
C TYR A 180 4.49 12.21 2.07
N VAL A 181 3.36 11.80 2.63
CA VAL A 181 2.16 12.62 2.78
C VAL A 181 1.95 13.01 4.23
N SER A 182 1.36 14.16 4.46
CA SER A 182 0.99 14.65 5.79
C SER A 182 -0.52 14.83 5.88
N LEU A 183 -1.19 13.89 6.57
CA LEU A 183 -2.65 13.88 6.70
C LEU A 183 -3.17 15.13 7.42
N ALA A 184 -2.65 15.41 8.60
CA ALA A 184 -3.09 16.58 9.38
C ALA A 184 -2.48 17.90 8.86
N GLY A 185 -1.32 17.83 8.21
CA GLY A 185 -0.66 19.00 7.62
C GLY A 185 -1.19 19.37 6.23
N ASP A 186 -1.99 18.50 5.61
CA ASP A 186 -2.61 18.66 4.30
C ASP A 186 -1.62 19.04 3.18
N HIS A 187 -0.55 18.25 3.03
CA HIS A 187 0.48 18.43 2.00
C HIS A 187 1.22 17.12 1.71
N ILE A 188 1.97 17.11 0.62
CA ILE A 188 2.96 16.06 0.35
C ILE A 188 4.37 16.66 0.44
N VAL A 189 5.37 15.83 0.66
CA VAL A 189 6.76 16.25 0.88
C VAL A 189 7.71 15.41 0.07
N LYS A 190 8.65 16.06 -0.62
CA LYS A 190 9.86 15.42 -1.15
C LYS A 190 10.97 15.56 -0.11
N ILE A 191 11.65 14.46 0.21
CA ILE A 191 12.82 14.46 1.09
C ILE A 191 14.09 14.52 0.24
N ASP A 192 15.01 15.42 0.57
CA ASP A 192 16.38 15.30 0.12
C ASP A 192 17.07 14.16 0.88
N THR A 193 17.40 13.08 0.20
CA THR A 193 17.93 11.86 0.84
C THR A 193 19.38 12.00 1.32
N VAL A 194 20.05 13.11 1.04
CA VAL A 194 21.39 13.43 1.53
C VAL A 194 21.31 14.25 2.81
N SER A 195 20.67 15.43 2.75
CA SER A 195 20.56 16.35 3.89
C SER A 195 19.45 16.00 4.87
N GLY A 196 18.39 15.33 4.41
CA GLY A 196 17.16 15.12 5.15
C GLY A 196 16.15 16.27 5.01
N ASP A 197 16.47 17.32 4.25
CA ASP A 197 15.57 18.47 4.08
C ASP A 197 14.26 18.11 3.40
N ALA A 198 13.18 18.80 3.79
CA ALA A 198 11.82 18.53 3.36
C ALA A 198 11.26 19.65 2.48
N ALA A 199 10.95 19.36 1.22
CA ALA A 199 10.30 20.28 0.30
C ALA A 199 8.80 19.96 0.17
N MET A 200 7.95 20.92 0.58
CA MET A 200 6.49 20.74 0.56
C MET A 200 5.90 21.00 -0.82
N VAL A 201 4.89 20.22 -1.18
CA VAL A 201 4.01 20.42 -2.34
C VAL A 201 2.57 20.42 -1.86
N GLN A 202 1.80 21.42 -2.29
CA GLN A 202 0.39 21.54 -1.93
C GLN A 202 -0.47 20.57 -2.76
N PRO A 203 -1.53 19.97 -2.19
CA PRO A 203 -2.51 19.24 -2.97
C PRO A 203 -3.29 20.18 -3.89
N PRO A 204 -4.11 19.65 -4.83
CA PRO A 204 -4.82 20.44 -5.82
C PRO A 204 -5.86 21.40 -5.23
N LYS A 205 -6.32 21.13 -4.03
CA LYS A 205 -7.22 21.96 -3.21
C LYS A 205 -6.96 21.71 -1.73
N PRO A 206 -7.29 22.64 -0.84
CA PRO A 206 -7.10 22.46 0.60
C PRO A 206 -8.10 21.44 1.19
N GLY A 207 -7.73 20.83 2.30
CA GLY A 207 -8.61 19.97 3.09
C GLY A 207 -8.84 18.57 2.52
N VAL A 208 -8.01 18.11 1.58
CA VAL A 208 -8.18 16.76 1.00
C VAL A 208 -7.72 15.64 1.93
N GLY A 209 -6.83 15.93 2.88
CA GLY A 209 -6.27 14.97 3.81
C GLY A 209 -5.48 13.85 3.12
N PRO A 210 -4.28 14.15 2.55
CA PRO A 210 -3.44 13.14 1.92
C PRO A 210 -3.02 12.08 2.95
N ARG A 211 -3.37 10.81 2.74
CA ARG A 211 -3.18 9.77 3.77
C ARG A 211 -2.14 8.73 3.42
N ARG A 212 -2.22 8.12 2.25
CA ARG A 212 -1.24 7.16 1.75
C ARG A 212 -0.73 7.60 0.39
N ILE A 213 0.46 7.17 0.04
CA ILE A 213 1.13 7.52 -1.20
C ILE A 213 1.84 6.30 -1.77
N TRP A 214 1.83 6.15 -3.09
CA TRP A 214 2.57 5.15 -3.83
C TRP A 214 3.08 5.73 -5.15
N SER A 215 4.13 5.13 -5.74
CA SER A 215 4.64 5.53 -7.05
C SER A 215 4.32 4.45 -8.08
N ASP A 216 3.95 4.87 -9.31
CA ASP A 216 3.88 3.96 -10.45
C ASP A 216 5.25 3.79 -11.15
N SER A 217 5.29 2.96 -12.21
CA SER A 217 6.51 2.65 -12.97
C SER A 217 7.10 3.89 -13.68
N LYS A 218 6.30 4.92 -13.91
CA LYS A 218 6.67 6.17 -14.58
C LYS A 218 7.13 7.25 -13.61
N GLY A 219 7.02 6.99 -12.30
CA GLY A 219 7.39 7.94 -11.25
C GLY A 219 6.30 8.95 -10.90
N PHE A 220 5.07 8.79 -11.39
CA PHE A 220 3.95 9.54 -10.88
C PHE A 220 3.63 9.10 -9.44
N LEU A 221 3.17 10.04 -8.63
CA LEU A 221 2.79 9.79 -7.25
C LEU A 221 1.27 9.69 -7.16
N TRP A 222 0.79 8.57 -6.70
CA TRP A 222 -0.62 8.32 -6.43
C TRP A 222 -0.89 8.50 -4.94
N VAL A 223 -1.91 9.31 -4.61
CA VAL A 223 -2.21 9.71 -3.24
C VAL A 223 -3.68 9.50 -2.93
N SER A 224 -3.97 8.81 -1.83
CA SER A 224 -5.33 8.69 -1.32
C SER A 224 -5.72 9.93 -0.54
N PHE A 225 -6.86 10.55 -0.88
CA PHE A 225 -7.42 11.72 -0.21
C PHE A 225 -8.56 11.30 0.72
N TRP A 226 -8.22 11.18 2.01
CA TRP A 226 -9.12 10.64 3.02
C TRP A 226 -10.39 11.46 3.24
N HIS A 227 -10.26 12.79 3.30
CA HIS A 227 -11.39 13.66 3.65
C HIS A 227 -12.37 13.86 2.50
N THR A 228 -11.92 13.74 1.26
CA THR A 228 -12.76 14.01 0.08
C THR A 228 -13.16 12.75 -0.67
N GLY A 229 -12.60 11.57 -0.32
CA GLY A 229 -12.91 10.32 -1.02
C GLY A 229 -12.46 10.32 -2.47
N GLU A 230 -11.25 10.83 -2.71
CA GLU A 230 -10.66 10.94 -4.03
C GLU A 230 -9.29 10.24 -4.09
N VAL A 231 -8.83 9.93 -5.29
CA VAL A 231 -7.45 9.59 -5.57
C VAL A 231 -6.81 10.66 -6.44
N GLY A 232 -5.65 11.16 -6.02
CA GLY A 232 -4.86 12.14 -6.76
C GLY A 232 -3.63 11.49 -7.40
N ARG A 233 -3.28 11.93 -8.62
CA ARG A 233 -1.99 11.64 -9.25
C ARG A 233 -1.20 12.94 -9.42
N TYR A 234 -0.02 12.99 -8.85
CA TYR A 234 0.92 14.09 -9.01
C TYR A 234 2.05 13.71 -9.97
N ASP A 235 2.32 14.59 -10.93
CA ASP A 235 3.49 14.51 -11.79
C ASP A 235 4.60 15.40 -11.19
N PRO A 236 5.69 14.81 -10.64
CA PRO A 236 6.76 15.61 -10.05
C PRO A 236 7.54 16.46 -11.03
N ASN A 237 7.56 16.08 -12.32
CA ASN A 237 8.27 16.81 -13.36
C ASN A 237 7.46 18.02 -13.87
N ALA A 238 6.20 17.77 -14.24
CA ALA A 238 5.31 18.83 -14.71
C ALA A 238 4.70 19.65 -13.55
N LYS A 239 4.77 19.15 -12.31
CA LYS A 239 4.19 19.76 -11.10
C LYS A 239 2.68 19.96 -11.20
N VAL A 240 1.97 18.99 -11.79
CA VAL A 240 0.52 19.05 -12.00
C VAL A 240 -0.17 17.87 -11.32
N TRP A 241 -1.40 18.12 -10.87
CA TRP A 241 -2.30 17.13 -10.30
C TRP A 241 -3.40 16.73 -11.28
N ARG A 242 -3.79 15.46 -11.23
CA ARG A 242 -5.08 14.95 -11.74
C ARG A 242 -5.78 14.25 -10.58
N VAL A 243 -7.12 14.33 -10.53
CA VAL A 243 -7.92 13.82 -9.41
C VAL A 243 -9.14 13.10 -9.95
N TRP A 244 -9.49 11.98 -9.33
CA TRP A 244 -10.69 11.19 -9.61
C TRP A 244 -11.42 10.92 -8.30
N ALA A 245 -12.74 11.16 -8.29
CA ALA A 245 -13.60 10.79 -7.17
C ALA A 245 -13.86 9.29 -7.15
N LEU A 246 -13.86 8.68 -5.97
CA LEU A 246 -14.32 7.30 -5.82
C LEU A 246 -15.81 7.21 -6.15
N PRO A 247 -16.30 6.07 -6.67
CA PRO A 247 -17.67 5.94 -7.18
C PRO A 247 -18.78 6.25 -6.16
N LYS A 248 -18.53 5.97 -4.87
CA LYS A 248 -19.51 6.22 -3.82
C LYS A 248 -19.29 7.58 -3.16
N SER A 249 -20.31 8.39 -3.11
CA SER A 249 -20.27 9.69 -2.40
C SER A 249 -19.92 9.51 -0.92
N GLY A 250 -19.10 10.41 -0.38
CA GLY A 250 -18.66 10.38 1.01
C GLY A 250 -17.64 9.26 1.31
N SER A 251 -17.01 8.71 0.28
CA SER A 251 -15.97 7.68 0.41
C SER A 251 -14.82 8.12 1.30
N GLY A 252 -14.29 7.18 2.09
CA GLY A 252 -13.06 7.33 2.87
C GLY A 252 -11.90 6.60 2.17
N CYS A 253 -11.20 7.27 1.25
CA CYS A 253 -10.06 6.70 0.54
C CYS A 253 -8.86 6.55 1.47
N TYR A 254 -8.56 5.32 1.92
CA TYR A 254 -7.54 5.09 2.94
C TYR A 254 -6.20 4.61 2.37
N ALA A 255 -6.12 3.32 2.00
CA ALA A 255 -4.90 2.73 1.47
C ALA A 255 -4.70 3.03 -0.01
N ILE A 256 -3.47 2.93 -0.48
CA ILE A 256 -3.12 2.97 -1.88
C ILE A 256 -1.91 2.07 -2.15
N TYR A 257 -1.94 1.37 -3.26
CA TYR A 257 -0.86 0.56 -3.81
C TYR A 257 -0.96 0.59 -5.34
N VAL A 258 0.17 0.61 -6.04
CA VAL A 258 0.20 0.48 -7.50
C VAL A 258 0.91 -0.83 -7.83
N ASP A 259 0.26 -1.67 -8.61
CA ASP A 259 0.80 -2.99 -8.99
C ASP A 259 1.80 -2.90 -10.16
N ASP A 260 2.37 -4.04 -10.55
CA ASP A 260 3.36 -4.17 -11.62
C ASP A 260 2.78 -3.92 -13.03
N ARG A 261 1.46 -3.72 -13.15
CA ARG A 261 0.75 -3.32 -14.38
C ARG A 261 0.26 -1.88 -14.32
N ASP A 262 0.75 -1.09 -13.38
CA ASP A 262 0.33 0.30 -13.11
C ASP A 262 -1.17 0.45 -12.80
N LYS A 263 -1.85 -0.61 -12.30
CA LYS A 263 -3.20 -0.48 -11.75
C LYS A 263 -3.12 0.05 -10.32
N VAL A 264 -4.00 0.97 -9.99
CA VAL A 264 -4.03 1.63 -8.69
C VAL A 264 -5.06 0.95 -7.81
N TRP A 265 -4.60 0.33 -6.73
CA TRP A 265 -5.45 -0.30 -5.74
C TRP A 265 -5.67 0.63 -4.55
N LEU A 266 -6.89 0.67 -4.08
CA LEU A 266 -7.37 1.57 -3.04
C LEU A 266 -8.24 0.83 -2.04
N THR A 267 -8.43 1.39 -0.85
CA THR A 267 -9.49 0.94 0.05
C THR A 267 -10.47 2.08 0.31
N ASP A 268 -11.75 1.76 0.19
CA ASP A 268 -12.87 2.65 0.50
C ASP A 268 -13.55 2.18 1.78
N PHE A 269 -13.33 2.92 2.87
CA PHE A 269 -13.93 2.59 4.18
C PHE A 269 -15.45 2.74 4.19
N THR A 270 -15.98 3.69 3.45
CA THR A 270 -17.43 3.96 3.39
C THR A 270 -18.15 2.89 2.55
N ALA A 271 -17.53 2.45 1.45
CA ALA A 271 -18.05 1.34 0.65
C ALA A 271 -17.74 -0.03 1.29
N ASN A 272 -16.83 -0.08 2.28
CA ASN A 272 -16.33 -1.31 2.88
C ASN A 272 -15.76 -2.26 1.81
N ALA A 273 -14.90 -1.72 0.94
CA ALA A 273 -14.42 -2.41 -0.25
C ALA A 273 -12.94 -2.11 -0.54
N ILE A 274 -12.29 -3.05 -1.22
CA ILE A 274 -11.09 -2.78 -2.00
C ILE A 274 -11.55 -2.31 -3.38
N MET A 275 -10.84 -1.33 -3.94
CA MET A 275 -11.13 -0.77 -5.26
C MET A 275 -9.89 -0.90 -6.14
N ARG A 276 -10.07 -1.19 -7.43
CA ARG A 276 -9.03 -1.12 -8.45
C ARG A 276 -9.39 -0.03 -9.44
N PHE A 277 -8.48 0.91 -9.65
CA PHE A 277 -8.60 1.97 -10.64
C PHE A 277 -7.64 1.68 -11.80
N ASP A 278 -8.17 1.73 -13.01
CA ASP A 278 -7.39 1.65 -14.24
C ASP A 278 -7.11 3.06 -14.77
N PRO A 279 -5.85 3.55 -14.70
CA PRO A 279 -5.52 4.88 -15.20
C PRO A 279 -5.68 5.08 -16.71
N ALA A 280 -5.71 3.99 -17.51
CA ALA A 280 -5.83 4.05 -18.96
C ALA A 280 -7.28 4.27 -19.39
N SER A 281 -8.23 3.59 -18.77
CA SER A 281 -9.67 3.73 -19.03
C SER A 281 -10.38 4.67 -18.08
N GLU A 282 -9.71 5.09 -16.98
CA GLU A 282 -10.25 5.89 -15.89
C GLU A 282 -11.48 5.24 -15.21
N THR A 283 -11.50 3.92 -15.13
CA THR A 283 -12.60 3.15 -14.55
C THR A 283 -12.23 2.52 -13.21
N PHE A 284 -13.24 2.41 -12.34
CA PHE A 284 -13.11 1.72 -11.05
C PHE A 284 -13.81 0.37 -11.10
N GLU A 285 -13.17 -0.63 -10.49
CA GLU A 285 -13.77 -1.91 -10.14
C GLU A 285 -13.79 -2.07 -8.61
N SER A 286 -14.85 -2.67 -8.07
CA SER A 286 -15.06 -2.78 -6.63
C SER A 286 -15.10 -4.24 -6.18
N PHE A 287 -14.40 -4.53 -5.07
CA PHE A 287 -14.34 -5.82 -4.38
C PHE A 287 -14.84 -5.63 -2.94
N PRO A 288 -16.17 -5.65 -2.70
CA PRO A 288 -16.74 -5.47 -1.37
C PRO A 288 -16.31 -6.59 -0.43
N SER A 289 -16.04 -6.27 0.85
CA SER A 289 -15.85 -7.30 1.86
C SER A 289 -17.16 -8.03 2.13
N ASP A 290 -17.07 -9.34 2.35
CA ASP A 290 -18.21 -10.19 2.75
C ASP A 290 -18.72 -9.90 4.17
N ARG A 291 -17.96 -9.10 4.98
CA ARG A 291 -18.32 -8.68 6.33
C ARG A 291 -18.35 -7.17 6.45
N ARG A 292 -19.32 -6.67 7.21
CA ARG A 292 -19.40 -5.24 7.56
C ARG A 292 -18.23 -4.85 8.48
N GLY A 293 -17.75 -3.62 8.31
CA GLY A 293 -16.74 -3.05 9.18
C GLY A 293 -15.37 -3.69 9.03
N ALA A 294 -15.04 -4.24 7.87
CA ALA A 294 -13.75 -4.86 7.57
C ALA A 294 -12.57 -3.92 7.86
N ALA A 295 -12.69 -2.64 7.55
CA ALA A 295 -11.70 -1.60 7.81
C ALA A 295 -10.31 -2.02 7.31
N VAL A 296 -10.18 -2.27 6.00
CA VAL A 296 -8.90 -2.63 5.37
C VAL A 296 -7.97 -1.42 5.39
N ARG A 297 -6.98 -1.43 6.30
CA ARG A 297 -6.15 -0.26 6.60
C ARG A 297 -4.95 -0.09 5.68
N GLN A 298 -4.37 -1.19 5.22
CA GLN A 298 -3.23 -1.15 4.31
C GLN A 298 -3.29 -2.35 3.38
N ILE A 299 -2.77 -2.14 2.17
CA ILE A 299 -2.70 -3.14 1.12
C ILE A 299 -1.30 -3.14 0.51
N LEU A 300 -0.77 -4.32 0.23
CA LEU A 300 0.42 -4.53 -0.59
C LEU A 300 0.23 -5.77 -1.46
N GLY A 301 0.89 -5.78 -2.61
CA GLY A 301 0.77 -6.86 -3.57
C GLY A 301 2.10 -7.52 -3.93
N ARG A 302 1.96 -8.61 -4.68
CA ARG A 302 2.98 -9.25 -5.51
C ARG A 302 2.32 -9.64 -6.82
N PRO A 303 3.05 -10.01 -7.89
CA PRO A 303 2.45 -10.34 -9.19
C PRO A 303 1.25 -11.29 -9.05
N GLY A 304 0.08 -10.86 -9.56
CA GLY A 304 -1.18 -11.61 -9.52
C GLY A 304 -1.93 -11.60 -8.17
N GLU A 305 -1.41 -10.99 -7.12
CA GLU A 305 -2.07 -10.94 -5.80
C GLU A 305 -2.02 -9.55 -5.17
N LEU A 306 -3.15 -9.09 -4.67
CA LEU A 306 -3.25 -7.97 -3.73
C LEU A 306 -3.70 -8.47 -2.38
N TRP A 307 -2.94 -8.18 -1.34
CA TRP A 307 -3.26 -8.50 0.05
C TRP A 307 -3.68 -7.27 0.84
N GLY A 308 -4.59 -7.46 1.79
CA GLY A 308 -5.06 -6.41 2.69
C GLY A 308 -5.29 -6.91 4.10
N ALA A 309 -5.14 -6.00 5.09
CA ALA A 309 -5.39 -6.27 6.50
C ALA A 309 -6.77 -5.76 6.91
N GLU A 310 -7.72 -6.67 7.15
CA GLU A 310 -9.05 -6.36 7.68
C GLU A 310 -9.00 -6.23 9.21
N SER A 311 -8.66 -5.05 9.71
CA SER A 311 -8.48 -4.83 11.15
C SER A 311 -9.77 -4.97 11.97
N GLY A 312 -10.92 -4.70 11.35
CA GLY A 312 -12.21 -4.79 12.03
C GLY A 312 -12.78 -6.20 12.14
N THR A 313 -12.19 -7.18 11.46
CA THR A 313 -12.72 -8.57 11.41
C THR A 313 -11.67 -9.63 11.73
N ASP A 314 -10.46 -9.23 12.15
CA ASP A 314 -9.33 -10.13 12.42
C ASP A 314 -9.07 -11.11 11.26
N ARG A 315 -8.93 -10.57 10.03
CA ARG A 315 -8.64 -11.34 8.82
C ARG A 315 -7.63 -10.66 7.93
N LEU A 316 -6.99 -11.45 7.07
CA LEU A 316 -6.36 -10.95 5.86
C LEU A 316 -7.25 -11.27 4.67
N VAL A 317 -7.33 -10.36 3.72
CA VAL A 317 -8.02 -10.53 2.43
C VAL A 317 -6.99 -10.60 1.32
N VAL A 318 -7.25 -11.43 0.31
CA VAL A 318 -6.49 -11.43 -0.94
C VAL A 318 -7.44 -11.33 -2.13
N VAL A 319 -7.10 -10.46 -3.06
CA VAL A 319 -7.69 -10.42 -4.42
C VAL A 319 -6.66 -11.01 -5.37
N ARG A 320 -7.03 -12.09 -6.08
CA ARG A 320 -6.21 -12.74 -7.09
C ARG A 320 -6.75 -12.42 -8.47
N GLU A 321 -5.86 -12.02 -9.35
CA GLU A 321 -6.15 -11.85 -10.77
C GLU A 321 -5.48 -12.99 -11.54
N GLU A 322 -6.24 -13.64 -12.39
CA GLU A 322 -5.75 -14.68 -13.29
C GLU A 322 -5.27 -14.12 -14.62
#